data_f7debc851650d1fe352c3b46bbc5ce31
#
_entry.id   f7debc851650d1fe352c3b46bbc5ce31
#
_cell.length_a   1.000
_cell.length_b   1.000
_cell.length_c   1.000
_cell.angle_alpha   90.00
_cell.angle_beta   90.00
_cell.angle_gamma   90.00
#
_symmetry.space_group_name_H-M   'P 1'
#
loop_
_entity.id
_entity.type
_entity.pdbx_description
1 polymer ?
#
loop_
_entity_poly.entity_id
_entity_poly.type
_entity_poly.pdbx_seq_one_letter_code
_entity_poly.pdbx_strand_id
1 'polypeptide(L)'
;MFFKNKNVLIAGGTGMVGIQLCKLLNERGANLRIASMDDKSRAHPKADFHKVDLTDYENCLLVCRDMDYVFNLLCAKGSPEIVKKYPASIMRPMILFNTHLFDAARQAGVKGFLYTSSVGVYFPSSVYHEEDTERTPSPPNDFAGRAKLFGEWYATALRAEYNWNITIVRPANIYGPYDNFDSLNAMVVPSLIKRALTENPMTVWGDGSAIRDFIHAEDVAKGMMIMAEKSSDKPVNLGSGIGVSIKLLVDTIVNCLDSKPTVVWDTSKSNGDIRRLLDTTRANALGFQPQISLEQGIKTTIDWYREHKNKTDKRYDIFNTA
;
A
#
# COMPACT_ATOMS: atom_id res chain seq x y z
N MET A 1 -22.06 -12.24 -7.34
CA MET A 1 -20.74 -11.75 -6.88
C MET A 1 -20.00 -11.17 -8.08
N PHE A 2 -19.54 -9.92 -7.96
CA PHE A 2 -18.96 -9.14 -9.06
C PHE A 2 -17.75 -9.82 -9.73
N PHE A 3 -16.84 -10.40 -8.93
CA PHE A 3 -15.63 -11.04 -9.44
C PHE A 3 -15.76 -12.52 -9.80
N LYS A 4 -16.92 -13.15 -9.61
CA LYS A 4 -17.09 -14.58 -9.92
C LYS A 4 -16.81 -14.85 -11.40
N ASN A 5 -15.93 -15.80 -11.68
CA ASN A 5 -15.47 -16.21 -13.03
C ASN A 5 -14.77 -15.09 -13.83
N LYS A 6 -14.39 -13.98 -13.22
CA LYS A 6 -13.58 -12.95 -13.89
C LYS A 6 -12.11 -13.28 -13.82
N ASN A 7 -11.39 -12.99 -14.87
CA ASN A 7 -9.93 -13.04 -14.91
C ASN A 7 -9.37 -11.73 -14.34
N VAL A 8 -8.67 -11.81 -13.25
CA VAL A 8 -8.18 -10.64 -12.50
C VAL A 8 -6.67 -10.66 -12.40
N LEU A 9 -6.01 -9.64 -12.95
CA LEU A 9 -4.59 -9.39 -12.77
C LEU A 9 -4.35 -8.59 -11.49
N ILE A 10 -3.45 -9.09 -10.64
CA ILE A 10 -2.95 -8.39 -9.45
C ILE A 10 -1.46 -8.12 -9.67
N ALA A 11 -1.12 -6.92 -10.15
CA ALA A 11 0.25 -6.45 -10.26
C ALA A 11 0.76 -6.09 -8.85
N GLY A 12 1.79 -6.81 -8.38
CA GLY A 12 2.25 -6.74 -6.98
C GLY A 12 1.46 -7.63 -6.02
N GLY A 13 0.85 -8.73 -6.53
CA GLY A 13 0.04 -9.66 -5.73
C GLY A 13 0.80 -10.44 -4.64
N THR A 14 2.12 -10.37 -4.62
CA THR A 14 3.01 -10.95 -3.59
C THR A 14 3.30 -10.00 -2.41
N GLY A 15 2.89 -8.74 -2.51
CA GLY A 15 3.03 -7.74 -1.46
C GLY A 15 2.01 -7.91 -0.33
N MET A 16 2.18 -7.18 0.77
CA MET A 16 1.32 -7.24 1.97
C MET A 16 -0.18 -7.13 1.63
N VAL A 17 -0.58 -6.11 0.89
CA VAL A 17 -1.98 -5.93 0.46
C VAL A 17 -2.37 -6.94 -0.61
N GLY A 18 -1.44 -7.24 -1.54
CA GLY A 18 -1.68 -8.16 -2.65
C GLY A 18 -2.02 -9.57 -2.20
N ILE A 19 -1.35 -10.09 -1.18
CA ILE A 19 -1.65 -11.41 -0.58
C ILE A 19 -3.07 -11.44 -0.02
N GLN A 20 -3.49 -10.40 0.73
CA GLN A 20 -4.84 -10.31 1.27
C GLN A 20 -5.89 -10.20 0.16
N LEU A 21 -5.60 -9.38 -0.85
CA LEU A 21 -6.50 -9.19 -1.99
C LEU A 21 -6.67 -10.49 -2.81
N CYS A 22 -5.59 -11.22 -3.06
CA CYS A 22 -5.64 -12.50 -3.76
C CYS A 22 -6.49 -13.52 -3.01
N LYS A 23 -6.36 -13.61 -1.67
CA LYS A 23 -7.19 -14.48 -0.84
C LYS A 23 -8.68 -14.13 -1.01
N LEU A 24 -9.04 -12.86 -0.82
CA LEU A 24 -10.42 -12.40 -0.91
C LEU A 24 -11.03 -12.57 -2.31
N LEU A 25 -10.27 -12.30 -3.38
CA LEU A 25 -10.72 -12.50 -4.76
C LEU A 25 -10.93 -13.98 -5.08
N ASN A 26 -10.03 -14.87 -4.62
CA ASN A 26 -10.21 -16.31 -4.77
C ASN A 26 -11.47 -16.82 -4.05
N GLU A 27 -11.75 -16.33 -2.83
CA GLU A 27 -12.99 -16.63 -2.09
C GLU A 27 -14.25 -16.13 -2.82
N ARG A 28 -14.14 -15.09 -3.66
CA ARG A 28 -15.22 -14.58 -4.52
C ARG A 28 -15.28 -15.26 -5.88
N GLY A 29 -14.46 -16.29 -6.12
CA GLY A 29 -14.46 -17.10 -7.33
C GLY A 29 -13.82 -16.44 -8.54
N ALA A 30 -12.88 -15.53 -8.35
CA ALA A 30 -12.07 -14.96 -9.43
C ALA A 30 -10.97 -15.93 -9.87
N ASN A 31 -10.62 -15.89 -11.17
CA ASN A 31 -9.41 -16.49 -11.70
C ASN A 31 -8.27 -15.49 -11.54
N LEU A 32 -7.21 -15.86 -10.82
CA LEU A 32 -6.14 -14.93 -10.45
C LEU A 32 -4.94 -15.07 -11.37
N ARG A 33 -4.43 -13.94 -11.86
CA ARG A 33 -3.06 -13.80 -12.37
C ARG A 33 -2.29 -12.84 -11.47
N ILE A 34 -1.05 -13.21 -11.12
CA ILE A 34 -0.15 -12.38 -10.32
C ILE A 34 1.09 -12.05 -11.16
N ALA A 35 1.41 -10.77 -11.28
CA ALA A 35 2.67 -10.29 -11.84
C ALA A 35 3.52 -9.64 -10.74
N SER A 36 4.75 -10.11 -10.55
CA SER A 36 5.66 -9.60 -9.52
C SER A 36 7.11 -9.96 -9.83
N MET A 37 8.04 -9.21 -9.23
CA MET A 37 9.47 -9.52 -9.21
C MET A 37 9.88 -10.45 -8.05
N ASP A 38 9.00 -10.64 -7.05
CA ASP A 38 9.24 -11.51 -5.90
C ASP A 38 9.29 -12.99 -6.28
N ASP A 39 9.68 -13.83 -5.33
CA ASP A 39 9.66 -15.28 -5.50
C ASP A 39 8.22 -15.82 -5.54
N LYS A 40 8.00 -16.90 -6.34
CA LYS A 40 6.70 -17.57 -6.49
C LYS A 40 6.13 -18.09 -5.17
N SER A 41 6.98 -18.44 -4.20
CA SER A 41 6.55 -18.93 -2.88
C SER A 41 5.67 -17.93 -2.12
N ARG A 42 5.71 -16.65 -2.51
CA ARG A 42 4.86 -15.58 -1.95
C ARG A 42 3.52 -15.41 -2.66
N ALA A 43 3.36 -16.03 -3.82
CA ALA A 43 2.13 -15.93 -4.60
C ALA A 43 1.03 -16.84 -4.03
N HIS A 44 -0.23 -16.45 -4.26
CA HIS A 44 -1.37 -17.30 -3.95
C HIS A 44 -1.27 -18.62 -4.74
N PRO A 45 -1.43 -19.82 -4.11
CA PRO A 45 -1.12 -21.10 -4.76
C PRO A 45 -2.00 -21.43 -5.97
N LYS A 46 -3.19 -20.82 -6.07
CA LYS A 46 -4.11 -21.02 -7.20
C LYS A 46 -3.94 -19.95 -8.31
N ALA A 47 -3.00 -19.02 -8.15
CA ALA A 47 -2.80 -17.98 -9.15
C ALA A 47 -1.87 -18.43 -10.28
N ASP A 48 -2.17 -17.99 -11.50
CA ASP A 48 -1.24 -17.98 -12.63
C ASP A 48 -0.16 -16.93 -12.33
N PHE A 49 1.05 -17.37 -11.94
CA PHE A 49 2.11 -16.50 -11.48
C PHE A 49 3.14 -16.22 -12.56
N HIS A 50 3.36 -14.93 -12.84
CA HIS A 50 4.37 -14.41 -13.77
C HIS A 50 5.44 -13.63 -12.99
N LYS A 51 6.69 -14.12 -13.02
CA LYS A 51 7.85 -13.37 -12.50
C LYS A 51 8.39 -12.46 -13.59
N VAL A 52 7.95 -11.20 -13.58
CA VAL A 52 8.26 -10.23 -14.64
C VAL A 52 8.46 -8.82 -14.08
N ASP A 53 9.31 -8.04 -14.77
CA ASP A 53 9.48 -6.62 -14.54
C ASP A 53 8.46 -5.82 -15.37
N LEU A 54 7.54 -5.13 -14.71
CA LEU A 54 6.50 -4.33 -15.34
C LEU A 54 6.97 -2.90 -15.72
N THR A 55 8.26 -2.58 -15.55
CA THR A 55 8.88 -1.43 -16.23
C THR A 55 9.13 -1.69 -17.71
N ASP A 56 9.03 -2.95 -18.16
CA ASP A 56 9.03 -3.36 -19.55
C ASP A 56 7.60 -3.46 -20.08
N TYR A 57 7.33 -2.77 -21.19
CA TYR A 57 5.99 -2.70 -21.79
C TYR A 57 5.49 -4.06 -22.33
N GLU A 58 6.39 -4.87 -22.95
CA GLU A 58 6.03 -6.18 -23.47
C GLU A 58 5.56 -7.12 -22.34
N ASN A 59 6.19 -7.04 -21.18
CA ASN A 59 5.76 -7.78 -20.01
C ASN A 59 4.36 -7.32 -19.54
N CYS A 60 4.06 -6.02 -19.62
CA CYS A 60 2.73 -5.51 -19.31
C CYS A 60 1.67 -6.04 -20.28
N LEU A 61 1.98 -6.06 -21.59
CA LEU A 61 1.09 -6.65 -22.62
C LEU A 61 0.85 -8.14 -22.36
N LEU A 62 1.91 -8.89 -22.04
CA LEU A 62 1.82 -10.33 -21.75
C LEU A 62 0.85 -10.60 -20.60
N VAL A 63 0.98 -9.89 -19.48
CA VAL A 63 0.19 -10.18 -18.28
C VAL A 63 -1.24 -9.64 -18.35
N CYS A 64 -1.50 -8.64 -19.20
CA CYS A 64 -2.85 -8.08 -19.40
C CYS A 64 -3.73 -8.89 -20.36
N ARG A 65 -3.18 -9.85 -21.13
CA ARG A 65 -3.98 -10.67 -22.06
C ARG A 65 -5.09 -11.42 -21.34
N ASP A 66 -6.30 -11.34 -21.89
CA ASP A 66 -7.49 -12.06 -21.40
C ASP A 66 -7.90 -11.71 -19.97
N MET A 67 -7.51 -10.53 -19.48
CA MET A 67 -7.92 -10.05 -18.17
C MET A 67 -9.18 -9.19 -18.27
N ASP A 68 -10.12 -9.41 -17.36
CA ASP A 68 -11.31 -8.58 -17.20
C ASP A 68 -11.05 -7.36 -16.33
N TYR A 69 -10.17 -7.51 -15.31
CA TYR A 69 -9.90 -6.49 -14.31
C TYR A 69 -8.42 -6.47 -13.89
N VAL A 70 -7.90 -5.29 -13.62
CA VAL A 70 -6.52 -5.10 -13.12
C VAL A 70 -6.53 -4.37 -11.79
N PHE A 71 -5.83 -4.91 -10.80
CA PHE A 71 -5.44 -4.21 -9.57
C PHE A 71 -3.95 -3.88 -9.65
N ASN A 72 -3.63 -2.61 -9.75
CA ASN A 72 -2.24 -2.15 -9.73
C ASN A 72 -1.83 -1.75 -8.30
N LEU A 73 -1.10 -2.64 -7.62
CA LEU A 73 -0.57 -2.45 -6.28
C LEU A 73 0.94 -2.14 -6.27
N LEU A 74 1.51 -1.88 -7.45
CA LEU A 74 2.95 -1.67 -7.60
C LEU A 74 3.41 -0.39 -6.89
N CYS A 75 4.51 -0.51 -6.19
CA CYS A 75 5.17 0.60 -5.52
C CYS A 75 6.66 0.29 -5.33
N ALA A 76 7.52 1.20 -5.73
CA ALA A 76 8.91 1.19 -5.28
C ALA A 76 8.93 1.71 -3.84
N LYS A 77 9.29 0.84 -2.89
CA LYS A 77 9.28 1.16 -1.45
C LYS A 77 10.69 1.40 -0.95
N GLY A 78 10.80 2.34 -0.02
CA GLY A 78 11.99 2.60 0.77
C GLY A 78 11.61 3.38 2.02
N SER A 79 12.46 3.35 3.04
CA SER A 79 12.33 4.24 4.19
C SER A 79 12.39 5.71 3.71
N PRO A 80 11.88 6.68 4.50
CA PRO A 80 11.99 8.11 4.15
C PRO A 80 13.41 8.56 3.82
N GLU A 81 14.42 7.97 4.48
CA GLU A 81 15.83 8.25 4.23
C GLU A 81 16.27 7.75 2.84
N ILE A 82 15.88 6.55 2.45
CA ILE A 82 16.17 5.96 1.14
C ILE A 82 15.49 6.75 0.03
N VAL A 83 14.21 7.10 0.20
CA VAL A 83 13.47 7.91 -0.78
C VAL A 83 14.13 9.28 -0.97
N LYS A 84 14.63 9.89 0.11
CA LYS A 84 15.38 11.16 0.05
C LYS A 84 16.74 11.01 -0.63
N LYS A 85 17.43 9.89 -0.39
CA LYS A 85 18.78 9.62 -0.93
C LYS A 85 18.76 9.24 -2.42
N TYR A 86 17.73 8.51 -2.86
CA TYR A 86 17.64 7.95 -4.22
C TYR A 86 16.32 8.32 -4.92
N PRO A 87 15.98 9.62 -5.05
CA PRO A 87 14.67 10.05 -5.54
C PRO A 87 14.40 9.61 -6.99
N ALA A 88 15.39 9.66 -7.87
CA ALA A 88 15.24 9.25 -9.27
C ALA A 88 15.05 7.72 -9.39
N SER A 89 15.78 6.92 -8.60
CA SER A 89 15.66 5.47 -8.57
C SER A 89 14.30 4.99 -8.04
N ILE A 90 13.64 5.80 -7.21
CA ILE A 90 12.26 5.57 -6.77
C ILE A 90 11.25 6.02 -7.82
N MET A 91 11.40 7.25 -8.32
CA MET A 91 10.39 7.87 -9.18
C MET A 91 10.31 7.22 -10.58
N ARG A 92 11.46 6.95 -11.22
CA ARG A 92 11.51 6.41 -12.58
C ARG A 92 10.74 5.10 -12.74
N PRO A 93 10.99 4.03 -11.98
CA PRO A 93 10.25 2.78 -12.15
C PRO A 93 8.76 2.97 -11.84
N MET A 94 8.38 3.84 -10.88
CA MET A 94 6.98 4.11 -10.57
C MET A 94 6.24 4.76 -11.74
N ILE A 95 6.87 5.65 -12.47
CA ILE A 95 6.28 6.25 -13.67
C ILE A 95 6.15 5.17 -14.76
N LEU A 96 7.20 4.40 -15.03
CA LEU A 96 7.23 3.42 -16.11
C LEU A 96 6.18 2.33 -15.91
N PHE A 97 6.22 1.59 -14.78
CA PHE A 97 5.27 0.48 -14.63
C PHE A 97 3.81 0.95 -14.51
N ASN A 98 3.54 2.17 -14.02
CA ASN A 98 2.17 2.68 -13.99
C ASN A 98 1.67 3.03 -15.39
N THR A 99 2.44 3.79 -16.18
CA THR A 99 2.04 4.18 -17.55
C THR A 99 1.95 2.95 -18.45
N HIS A 100 2.96 2.08 -18.44
CA HIS A 100 2.97 0.87 -19.25
C HIS A 100 1.80 -0.06 -18.92
N LEU A 101 1.50 -0.26 -17.63
CA LEU A 101 0.41 -1.14 -17.24
C LEU A 101 -0.97 -0.56 -17.58
N PHE A 102 -1.17 0.76 -17.48
CA PHE A 102 -2.38 1.41 -17.96
C PHE A 102 -2.57 1.21 -19.47
N ASP A 103 -1.54 1.50 -20.26
CA ASP A 103 -1.62 1.40 -21.71
C ASP A 103 -1.82 -0.03 -22.18
N ALA A 104 -1.08 -0.98 -21.61
CA ALA A 104 -1.21 -2.40 -21.93
C ALA A 104 -2.59 -2.95 -21.55
N ALA A 105 -3.13 -2.59 -20.38
CA ALA A 105 -4.45 -3.02 -19.95
C ALA A 105 -5.55 -2.46 -20.86
N ARG A 106 -5.46 -1.18 -21.25
CA ARG A 106 -6.37 -0.58 -22.21
C ARG A 106 -6.29 -1.26 -23.57
N GLN A 107 -5.10 -1.49 -24.09
CA GLN A 107 -4.90 -2.16 -25.38
C GLN A 107 -5.40 -3.60 -25.37
N ALA A 108 -5.29 -4.32 -24.25
CA ALA A 108 -5.83 -5.66 -24.05
C ALA A 108 -7.35 -5.70 -23.86
N GLY A 109 -8.03 -4.55 -23.82
CA GLY A 109 -9.49 -4.47 -23.64
C GLY A 109 -9.96 -4.76 -22.21
N VAL A 110 -9.11 -4.56 -21.20
CA VAL A 110 -9.46 -4.70 -19.78
C VAL A 110 -10.62 -3.77 -19.43
N LYS A 111 -11.68 -4.32 -18.85
CA LYS A 111 -12.94 -3.59 -18.58
C LYS A 111 -12.85 -2.64 -17.39
N GLY A 112 -12.03 -2.97 -16.40
CA GLY A 112 -11.87 -2.15 -15.20
C GLY A 112 -10.47 -2.19 -14.64
N PHE A 113 -10.02 -1.07 -14.08
CA PHE A 113 -8.68 -0.90 -13.54
C PHE A 113 -8.75 -0.19 -12.19
N LEU A 114 -8.12 -0.75 -11.16
CA LEU A 114 -7.92 -0.05 -9.89
C LEU A 114 -6.46 0.38 -9.78
N TYR A 115 -6.27 1.68 -9.63
CA TYR A 115 -4.98 2.29 -9.38
C TYR A 115 -4.79 2.57 -7.88
N THR A 116 -3.75 2.00 -7.30
CA THR A 116 -3.37 2.28 -5.91
C THR A 116 -2.43 3.48 -5.84
N SER A 117 -2.98 4.60 -5.46
CA SER A 117 -2.26 5.82 -5.10
C SER A 117 -1.76 5.76 -3.66
N SER A 118 -1.73 6.87 -2.91
CA SER A 118 -1.18 6.93 -1.56
C SER A 118 -1.62 8.20 -0.83
N VAL A 119 -1.64 8.15 0.50
CA VAL A 119 -1.65 9.37 1.34
C VAL A 119 -0.48 10.33 1.05
N GLY A 120 0.59 9.83 0.43
CA GLY A 120 1.76 10.64 0.03
C GLY A 120 1.49 11.63 -1.10
N VAL A 121 0.33 11.60 -1.76
CA VAL A 121 -0.02 12.58 -2.82
C VAL A 121 -0.43 13.94 -2.28
N TYR A 122 -0.75 14.01 -0.99
CA TYR A 122 -1.20 15.24 -0.37
C TYR A 122 -0.04 16.14 0.03
N PHE A 123 -0.27 17.46 -0.06
CA PHE A 123 0.56 18.44 0.63
C PHE A 123 0.24 18.41 2.13
N PRO A 124 1.21 18.69 3.03
CA PRO A 124 0.96 18.65 4.48
C PRO A 124 -0.25 19.45 4.93
N SER A 125 -1.18 18.75 5.57
CA SER A 125 -2.38 19.30 6.23
C SER A 125 -2.70 18.45 7.46
N SER A 126 -3.58 18.93 8.32
CA SER A 126 -4.02 18.18 9.50
C SER A 126 -5.02 17.06 9.15
N VAL A 127 -5.86 17.29 8.15
CA VAL A 127 -6.81 16.33 7.57
C VAL A 127 -6.73 16.45 6.06
N TYR A 128 -6.73 15.35 5.36
CA TYR A 128 -6.63 15.26 3.91
C TYR A 128 -7.99 14.89 3.29
N HIS A 129 -8.56 15.82 2.54
CA HIS A 129 -9.74 15.59 1.71
C HIS A 129 -9.31 15.26 0.27
N GLU A 130 -10.08 14.43 -0.42
CA GLU A 130 -9.70 13.98 -1.77
C GLU A 130 -9.53 15.14 -2.77
N GLU A 131 -10.26 16.22 -2.60
CA GLU A 131 -10.19 17.43 -3.44
C GLU A 131 -8.94 18.30 -3.19
N ASP A 132 -8.19 18.05 -2.11
CA ASP A 132 -7.03 18.90 -1.77
C ASP A 132 -5.92 18.82 -2.83
N THR A 133 -5.81 17.70 -3.56
CA THR A 133 -4.83 17.58 -4.66
C THR A 133 -5.16 18.43 -5.88
N GLU A 134 -6.39 18.89 -6.02
CA GLU A 134 -6.84 19.78 -7.09
C GLU A 134 -6.75 21.26 -6.67
N ARG A 135 -6.87 21.53 -5.37
CA ARG A 135 -6.95 22.89 -4.81
C ARG A 135 -5.59 23.47 -4.43
N THR A 136 -4.64 22.61 -4.12
CA THR A 136 -3.33 23.03 -3.60
C THR A 136 -2.32 23.11 -4.74
N PRO A 137 -1.74 24.27 -5.05
CA PRO A 137 -0.76 24.43 -6.13
C PRO A 137 0.61 23.81 -5.81
N SER A 138 0.82 23.37 -4.57
CA SER A 138 2.07 22.79 -4.13
C SER A 138 2.11 21.28 -4.39
N PRO A 139 3.21 20.73 -4.93
CA PRO A 139 3.37 19.30 -5.12
C PRO A 139 3.60 18.59 -3.79
N PRO A 140 3.37 17.27 -3.72
CA PRO A 140 3.74 16.46 -2.57
C PRO A 140 5.20 16.63 -2.15
N ASN A 141 5.50 16.46 -0.86
CA ASN A 141 6.83 16.69 -0.30
C ASN A 141 7.90 15.72 -0.82
N ASP A 142 7.52 14.52 -1.23
CA ASP A 142 8.46 13.52 -1.69
C ASP A 142 8.19 13.06 -3.13
N PHE A 143 9.24 12.53 -3.77
CA PHE A 143 9.17 12.10 -5.17
C PHE A 143 8.33 10.84 -5.39
N ALA A 144 8.14 10.00 -4.37
CA ALA A 144 7.24 8.85 -4.47
C ALA A 144 5.78 9.31 -4.53
N GLY A 145 5.40 10.29 -3.69
CA GLY A 145 4.09 10.95 -3.74
C GLY A 145 3.84 11.63 -5.08
N ARG A 146 4.85 12.32 -5.63
CA ARG A 146 4.76 12.96 -6.96
C ARG A 146 4.55 11.94 -8.07
N ALA A 147 5.24 10.79 -8.03
CA ALA A 147 5.06 9.72 -9.01
C ALA A 147 3.66 9.10 -8.92
N LYS A 148 3.10 8.95 -7.71
CA LYS A 148 1.72 8.49 -7.51
C LYS A 148 0.70 9.49 -8.04
N LEU A 149 0.88 10.78 -7.76
CA LEU A 149 0.01 11.84 -8.27
C LEU A 149 0.06 11.93 -9.81
N PHE A 150 1.23 11.75 -10.41
CA PHE A 150 1.36 11.65 -11.87
C PHE A 150 0.51 10.51 -12.44
N GLY A 151 0.52 9.33 -11.79
CA GLY A 151 -0.34 8.22 -12.18
C GLY A 151 -1.84 8.53 -12.07
N GLU A 152 -2.27 9.34 -11.09
CA GLU A 152 -3.66 9.80 -10.97
C GLU A 152 -4.05 10.73 -12.12
N TRP A 153 -3.18 11.67 -12.50
CA TRP A 153 -3.41 12.56 -13.64
C TRP A 153 -3.53 11.77 -14.94
N TYR A 154 -2.63 10.79 -15.13
CA TYR A 154 -2.70 9.94 -16.31
C TYR A 154 -3.98 9.09 -16.34
N ALA A 155 -4.36 8.50 -15.21
CA ALA A 155 -5.63 7.78 -15.07
C ALA A 155 -6.86 8.67 -15.40
N THR A 156 -6.80 9.96 -14.99
CA THR A 156 -7.87 10.93 -15.27
C THR A 156 -7.93 11.27 -16.76
N ALA A 157 -6.78 11.45 -17.43
CA ALA A 157 -6.70 11.67 -18.86
C ALA A 157 -7.27 10.46 -19.65
N LEU A 158 -6.89 9.24 -19.26
CA LEU A 158 -7.42 8.01 -19.87
C LEU A 158 -8.93 7.87 -19.70
N ARG A 159 -9.49 8.23 -18.55
CA ARG A 159 -10.95 8.27 -18.36
C ARG A 159 -11.61 9.27 -19.30
N ALA A 160 -11.07 10.47 -19.39
CA ALA A 160 -11.63 11.54 -20.23
C ALA A 160 -11.61 11.18 -21.72
N GLU A 161 -10.52 10.57 -22.20
CA GLU A 161 -10.33 10.27 -23.62
C GLU A 161 -11.07 8.99 -24.05
N TYR A 162 -11.04 7.93 -23.21
CA TYR A 162 -11.51 6.60 -23.59
C TYR A 162 -12.78 6.16 -22.86
N ASN A 163 -13.34 6.99 -21.97
CA ASN A 163 -14.45 6.61 -21.08
C ASN A 163 -14.21 5.28 -20.36
N TRP A 164 -12.95 5.05 -19.97
CA TRP A 164 -12.51 3.79 -19.37
C TRP A 164 -12.72 3.77 -17.87
N ASN A 165 -13.23 2.64 -17.36
CA ASN A 165 -13.49 2.47 -15.92
C ASN A 165 -12.18 2.31 -15.13
N ILE A 166 -11.66 3.40 -14.59
CA ILE A 166 -10.49 3.42 -13.71
C ILE A 166 -10.92 3.94 -12.33
N THR A 167 -10.67 3.18 -11.29
CA THR A 167 -10.88 3.58 -9.90
C THR A 167 -9.55 3.93 -9.25
N ILE A 168 -9.48 5.06 -8.55
CA ILE A 168 -8.28 5.52 -7.83
C ILE A 168 -8.55 5.41 -6.34
N VAL A 169 -7.65 4.75 -5.60
CA VAL A 169 -7.70 4.67 -4.14
C VAL A 169 -6.42 5.25 -3.52
N ARG A 170 -6.55 5.96 -2.40
CA ARG A 170 -5.45 6.57 -1.64
C ARG A 170 -5.42 5.97 -0.25
N PRO A 171 -4.67 4.87 -0.03
CA PRO A 171 -4.56 4.26 1.28
C PRO A 171 -3.79 5.14 2.26
N ALA A 172 -4.16 5.06 3.55
CA ALA A 172 -3.42 5.59 4.69
C ALA A 172 -2.13 4.80 4.96
N ASN A 173 -1.59 4.85 6.19
CA ASN A 173 -0.43 4.04 6.55
C ASN A 173 -0.86 2.60 6.76
N ILE A 174 -0.59 1.77 5.76
CA ILE A 174 -0.96 0.35 5.77
C ILE A 174 0.03 -0.43 6.62
N TYR A 175 -0.47 -1.37 7.43
CA TYR A 175 0.32 -2.31 8.21
C TYR A 175 -0.35 -3.69 8.28
N GLY A 176 0.38 -4.72 8.67
CA GLY A 176 -0.18 -6.06 8.85
C GLY A 176 0.81 -7.19 8.61
N PRO A 177 0.36 -8.43 8.66
CA PRO A 177 1.13 -9.60 8.23
C PRO A 177 1.71 -9.40 6.82
N TYR A 178 2.89 -10.00 6.56
CA TYR A 178 3.64 -9.87 5.30
C TYR A 178 4.24 -8.48 5.04
N ASP A 179 4.28 -7.58 6.03
CA ASP A 179 4.98 -6.30 5.88
C ASP A 179 6.50 -6.49 5.82
N ASN A 180 7.24 -5.42 5.52
CA ASN A 180 8.69 -5.45 5.47
C ASN A 180 9.29 -5.09 6.84
N PHE A 181 9.97 -6.05 7.47
CA PHE A 181 10.67 -5.90 8.75
C PHE A 181 12.18 -5.67 8.60
N ASP A 182 12.68 -5.45 7.39
CA ASP A 182 14.07 -5.07 7.18
C ASP A 182 14.36 -3.71 7.82
N SER A 183 15.39 -3.66 8.67
CA SER A 183 15.73 -2.47 9.47
C SER A 183 16.04 -1.22 8.64
N LEU A 184 16.49 -1.39 7.39
CA LEU A 184 16.80 -0.27 6.49
C LEU A 184 15.55 0.27 5.78
N ASN A 185 14.55 -0.58 5.52
CA ASN A 185 13.40 -0.28 4.68
C ASN A 185 12.05 -0.38 5.39
N ALA A 186 12.03 -0.79 6.67
CA ALA A 186 10.80 -0.95 7.43
C ALA A 186 10.10 0.39 7.66
N MET A 187 8.77 0.39 7.49
CA MET A 187 7.92 1.49 7.93
C MET A 187 7.75 1.48 9.45
N VAL A 188 7.08 2.49 10.00
CA VAL A 188 7.00 2.71 11.45
C VAL A 188 6.46 1.50 12.23
N VAL A 189 5.36 0.89 11.80
CA VAL A 189 4.75 -0.25 12.53
C VAL A 189 5.67 -1.48 12.57
N PRO A 190 6.15 -2.03 11.43
CA PRO A 190 7.04 -3.20 11.47
C PRO A 190 8.38 -2.89 12.15
N SER A 191 8.91 -1.67 12.03
CA SER A 191 10.14 -1.26 12.73
C SER A 191 9.94 -1.28 14.25
N LEU A 192 8.85 -0.68 14.76
CA LEU A 192 8.56 -0.64 16.19
C LEU A 192 8.27 -2.04 16.76
N ILE A 193 7.52 -2.89 16.04
CA ILE A 193 7.27 -4.28 16.45
C ILE A 193 8.60 -5.05 16.56
N LYS A 194 9.48 -4.95 15.55
CA LYS A 194 10.78 -5.63 15.58
C LYS A 194 11.60 -5.18 16.76
N ARG A 195 11.72 -3.86 16.99
CA ARG A 195 12.46 -3.29 18.11
C ARG A 195 11.90 -3.72 19.46
N ALA A 196 10.57 -3.69 19.62
CA ALA A 196 9.92 -4.13 20.85
C ALA A 196 10.19 -5.61 21.18
N LEU A 197 10.46 -6.43 20.17
CA LEU A 197 10.76 -7.86 20.33
C LEU A 197 12.26 -8.17 20.49
N THR A 198 13.15 -7.23 20.15
CA THR A 198 14.60 -7.49 20.09
C THR A 198 15.47 -6.52 20.91
N GLU A 199 14.91 -5.41 21.38
CA GLU A 199 15.65 -4.38 22.12
C GLU A 199 15.06 -4.15 23.51
N ASN A 200 15.92 -4.01 24.53
CA ASN A 200 15.54 -3.53 25.87
C ASN A 200 16.72 -2.77 26.49
N PRO A 201 16.65 -1.43 26.61
CA PRO A 201 15.52 -0.57 26.29
C PRO A 201 15.26 -0.43 24.79
N MET A 202 13.98 -0.27 24.41
CA MET A 202 13.53 0.07 23.06
C MET A 202 13.59 1.58 22.86
N THR A 203 14.42 2.06 21.94
CA THR A 203 14.48 3.50 21.62
C THR A 203 13.47 3.87 20.54
N VAL A 204 12.67 4.91 20.77
CA VAL A 204 11.72 5.46 19.80
C VAL A 204 12.08 6.91 19.48
N TRP A 205 12.09 7.28 18.19
CA TRP A 205 12.44 8.63 17.78
C TRP A 205 11.30 9.61 18.02
N GLY A 206 11.64 10.82 18.43
CA GLY A 206 10.71 11.90 18.74
C GLY A 206 10.13 11.80 20.16
N ASP A 207 9.02 12.49 20.39
CA ASP A 207 8.28 12.53 21.66
C ASP A 207 6.98 11.70 21.65
N GLY A 208 6.67 11.07 20.52
CA GLY A 208 5.48 10.26 20.34
C GLY A 208 4.19 11.04 20.05
N SER A 209 4.23 12.37 19.94
CA SER A 209 3.04 13.22 19.73
C SER A 209 2.48 13.16 18.31
N ALA A 210 3.29 12.81 17.32
CA ALA A 210 2.88 12.77 15.91
C ALA A 210 1.68 11.82 15.68
N ILE A 211 0.65 12.30 14.98
CA ILE A 211 -0.60 11.57 14.74
C ILE A 211 -0.62 11.03 13.30
N ARG A 212 -0.99 9.76 13.17
CA ARG A 212 -1.14 9.06 11.87
C ARG A 212 -2.45 8.30 11.82
N ASP A 213 -2.93 8.09 10.59
CA ASP A 213 -3.98 7.13 10.28
C ASP A 213 -3.33 5.81 9.91
N PHE A 214 -3.66 4.74 10.66
CA PHE A 214 -3.18 3.38 10.40
C PHE A 214 -4.35 2.48 10.00
N ILE A 215 -4.17 1.70 8.94
CA ILE A 215 -5.18 0.77 8.45
C ILE A 215 -4.57 -0.60 8.18
N HIS A 216 -5.28 -1.66 8.56
CA HIS A 216 -4.81 -3.03 8.35
C HIS A 216 -4.89 -3.43 6.87
N ALA A 217 -3.90 -4.18 6.39
CA ALA A 217 -3.79 -4.59 4.98
C ALA A 217 -5.01 -5.36 4.46
N GLU A 218 -5.65 -6.16 5.30
CA GLU A 218 -6.88 -6.88 4.94
C GLU A 218 -8.06 -5.92 4.72
N ASP A 219 -8.21 -4.89 5.57
CA ASP A 219 -9.26 -3.88 5.38
C ASP A 219 -9.01 -3.06 4.11
N VAL A 220 -7.75 -2.72 3.80
CA VAL A 220 -7.40 -2.07 2.53
C VAL A 220 -7.79 -2.96 1.35
N ALA A 221 -7.50 -4.25 1.39
CA ALA A 221 -7.89 -5.19 0.33
C ALA A 221 -9.41 -5.27 0.15
N LYS A 222 -10.18 -5.33 1.26
CA LYS A 222 -11.66 -5.26 1.23
C LYS A 222 -12.15 -3.95 0.62
N GLY A 223 -11.56 -2.82 1.05
CA GLY A 223 -11.87 -1.50 0.51
C GLY A 223 -11.61 -1.42 -0.99
N MET A 224 -10.46 -1.92 -1.46
CA MET A 224 -10.15 -1.97 -2.89
C MET A 224 -11.19 -2.76 -3.69
N MET A 225 -11.63 -3.91 -3.18
CA MET A 225 -12.68 -4.70 -3.86
C MET A 225 -14.00 -3.94 -3.93
N ILE A 226 -14.43 -3.30 -2.84
CA ILE A 226 -15.66 -2.50 -2.83
C ILE A 226 -15.55 -1.34 -3.80
N MET A 227 -14.44 -0.61 -3.82
CA MET A 227 -14.24 0.52 -4.74
C MET A 227 -14.22 0.05 -6.20
N ALA A 228 -13.61 -1.10 -6.50
CA ALA A 228 -13.61 -1.69 -7.83
C ALA A 228 -15.03 -2.08 -8.29
N GLU A 229 -15.85 -2.62 -7.40
CA GLU A 229 -17.26 -2.96 -7.67
C GLU A 229 -18.13 -1.71 -7.89
N LYS A 230 -17.87 -0.64 -7.14
CA LYS A 230 -18.64 0.63 -7.19
C LYS A 230 -18.22 1.53 -8.34
N SER A 231 -17.00 1.36 -8.86
CA SER A 231 -16.49 2.14 -10.02
C SER A 231 -16.54 3.66 -9.78
N SER A 232 -15.92 4.13 -8.68
CA SER A 232 -15.88 5.56 -8.38
C SER A 232 -15.07 6.32 -9.43
N ASP A 233 -15.64 7.39 -9.98
CA ASP A 233 -15.00 8.32 -10.91
C ASP A 233 -14.06 9.32 -10.21
N LYS A 234 -14.17 9.44 -8.89
CA LYS A 234 -13.33 10.29 -8.05
C LYS A 234 -12.35 9.46 -7.21
N PRO A 235 -11.17 9.99 -6.87
CA PRO A 235 -10.29 9.33 -5.92
C PRO A 235 -10.98 9.05 -4.59
N VAL A 236 -10.63 7.95 -3.93
CA VAL A 236 -11.21 7.55 -2.64
C VAL A 236 -10.12 7.28 -1.62
N ASN A 237 -10.19 7.96 -0.48
CA ASN A 237 -9.33 7.71 0.67
C ASN A 237 -9.69 6.40 1.35
N LEU A 238 -8.72 5.49 1.49
CA LEU A 238 -8.88 4.25 2.26
C LEU A 238 -8.05 4.35 3.55
N GLY A 239 -8.67 4.86 4.60
CA GLY A 239 -8.10 5.02 5.93
C GLY A 239 -8.99 4.44 7.00
N SER A 240 -8.50 4.44 8.25
CA SER A 240 -9.35 4.17 9.42
C SER A 240 -10.20 5.40 9.79
N GLY A 241 -9.77 6.59 9.39
CA GLY A 241 -10.35 7.85 9.84
C GLY A 241 -10.04 8.16 11.32
N ILE A 242 -9.22 7.32 11.98
CA ILE A 242 -8.87 7.45 13.41
C ILE A 242 -7.42 7.91 13.53
N GLY A 243 -7.24 9.05 14.19
CA GLY A 243 -5.89 9.58 14.48
C GLY A 243 -5.27 8.83 15.66
N VAL A 244 -4.14 8.16 15.41
CA VAL A 244 -3.35 7.43 16.42
C VAL A 244 -2.02 8.13 16.60
N SER A 245 -1.70 8.54 17.85
CA SER A 245 -0.36 9.06 18.16
C SER A 245 0.69 7.93 18.13
N ILE A 246 1.93 8.28 17.81
CA ILE A 246 3.02 7.29 17.86
C ILE A 246 3.18 6.73 19.28
N LYS A 247 2.88 7.54 20.32
CA LYS A 247 2.88 7.06 21.70
C LYS A 247 1.82 5.96 21.90
N LEU A 248 0.56 6.19 21.46
CA LEU A 248 -0.51 5.19 21.54
C LEU A 248 -0.16 3.92 20.75
N LEU A 249 0.45 4.06 19.56
CA LEU A 249 0.93 2.92 18.78
C LEU A 249 1.96 2.10 19.55
N VAL A 250 2.97 2.75 20.16
CA VAL A 250 4.00 2.09 20.97
C VAL A 250 3.38 1.39 22.17
N ASP A 251 2.51 2.07 22.91
CA ASP A 251 1.79 1.50 24.05
C ASP A 251 0.98 0.26 23.66
N THR A 252 0.29 0.32 22.50
CA THR A 252 -0.47 -0.81 21.95
C THR A 252 0.46 -1.99 21.62
N ILE A 253 1.59 -1.75 20.95
CA ILE A 253 2.58 -2.79 20.63
C ILE A 253 3.10 -3.45 21.91
N VAL A 254 3.56 -2.64 22.88
CA VAL A 254 4.12 -3.13 24.15
C VAL A 254 3.09 -3.93 24.94
N ASN A 255 1.81 -3.49 24.95
CA ASN A 255 0.74 -4.22 25.63
C ASN A 255 0.37 -5.55 24.99
N CYS A 256 0.66 -5.75 23.70
CA CYS A 256 0.49 -7.04 23.03
C CYS A 256 1.65 -8.03 23.31
N LEU A 257 2.68 -7.65 24.08
CA LEU A 257 3.83 -8.50 24.36
C LEU A 257 3.78 -9.06 25.79
N ASP A 258 4.22 -10.32 25.94
CA ASP A 258 4.37 -10.96 27.25
C ASP A 258 5.53 -10.33 28.05
N SER A 259 6.67 -10.07 27.38
CA SER A 259 7.82 -9.36 27.93
C SER A 259 7.83 -7.93 27.41
N LYS A 260 7.55 -6.97 28.29
CA LYS A 260 7.42 -5.56 27.95
C LYS A 260 8.79 -4.85 28.05
N PRO A 261 9.36 -4.34 26.94
CA PRO A 261 10.59 -3.58 26.99
C PRO A 261 10.37 -2.21 27.67
N THR A 262 11.41 -1.67 28.26
CA THR A 262 11.43 -0.27 28.67
C THR A 262 11.49 0.62 27.44
N VAL A 263 10.61 1.61 27.33
CA VAL A 263 10.56 2.54 26.20
C VAL A 263 11.33 3.81 26.54
N VAL A 264 12.27 4.18 25.66
CA VAL A 264 13.05 5.42 25.76
C VAL A 264 12.77 6.28 24.53
N TRP A 265 12.40 7.53 24.73
CA TRP A 265 12.11 8.50 23.66
C TRP A 265 13.35 9.33 23.35
N ASP A 266 13.81 9.27 22.08
CA ASP A 266 14.92 10.10 21.58
C ASP A 266 14.36 11.39 20.97
N THR A 267 14.17 12.40 21.80
CA THR A 267 13.64 13.71 21.39
C THR A 267 14.62 14.55 20.57
N SER A 268 15.86 14.10 20.38
CA SER A 268 16.81 14.73 19.45
C SER A 268 16.44 14.47 17.97
N LYS A 269 15.58 13.48 17.71
CA LYS A 269 15.08 13.14 16.38
C LYS A 269 13.75 13.81 16.11
N SER A 270 13.51 14.14 14.83
CA SER A 270 12.27 14.79 14.41
C SER A 270 11.06 13.86 14.52
N ASN A 271 9.92 14.41 14.93
CA ASN A 271 8.59 13.76 14.86
C ASN A 271 8.04 13.63 13.44
N GLY A 272 8.66 14.30 12.45
CA GLY A 272 8.05 14.49 11.12
C GLY A 272 6.80 15.39 11.19
N ASP A 273 5.84 15.17 10.28
CA ASP A 273 4.60 15.96 10.28
C ASP A 273 3.79 15.72 11.57
N ILE A 274 3.22 16.79 12.10
CA ILE A 274 2.46 16.75 13.37
C ILE A 274 1.25 15.82 13.24
N ARG A 275 0.52 15.89 12.12
CA ARG A 275 -0.71 15.11 11.90
C ARG A 275 -0.87 14.76 10.42
N ARG A 276 -1.28 13.53 10.14
CA ARG A 276 -1.73 13.03 8.83
C ARG A 276 -2.94 12.13 9.05
N LEU A 277 -4.13 12.62 8.78
CA LEU A 277 -5.38 11.90 8.90
C LEU A 277 -6.16 12.00 7.59
N LEU A 278 -6.71 10.90 7.11
CA LEU A 278 -7.58 10.90 5.94
C LEU A 278 -9.03 11.20 6.32
N ASP A 279 -9.68 12.06 5.57
CA ASP A 279 -11.15 12.08 5.54
C ASP A 279 -11.64 10.83 4.80
N THR A 280 -12.49 10.04 5.44
CA THR A 280 -13.01 8.77 4.90
C THR A 280 -14.50 8.82 4.56
N THR A 281 -15.08 10.01 4.55
CA THR A 281 -16.53 10.22 4.32
C THR A 281 -16.97 9.60 3.00
N ARG A 282 -16.19 9.76 1.93
CA ARG A 282 -16.50 9.18 0.61
C ARG A 282 -16.45 7.65 0.62
N ALA A 283 -15.43 7.05 1.23
CA ALA A 283 -15.32 5.60 1.36
C ALA A 283 -16.51 5.02 2.16
N ASN A 284 -16.89 5.68 3.25
CA ASN A 284 -18.03 5.28 4.08
C ASN A 284 -19.35 5.36 3.29
N ALA A 285 -19.56 6.43 2.52
CA ALA A 285 -20.75 6.57 1.67
C ALA A 285 -20.83 5.50 0.57
N LEU A 286 -19.68 4.99 0.11
CA LEU A 286 -19.58 3.87 -0.84
C LEU A 286 -19.69 2.49 -0.17
N GLY A 287 -19.87 2.43 1.15
CA GLY A 287 -20.08 1.20 1.92
C GLY A 287 -18.81 0.56 2.46
N PHE A 288 -17.69 1.27 2.50
CA PHE A 288 -16.46 0.78 3.13
C PHE A 288 -16.32 1.31 4.55
N GLN A 289 -16.09 0.41 5.50
CA GLN A 289 -15.70 0.70 6.87
C GLN A 289 -14.64 -0.31 7.32
N PRO A 290 -13.49 0.11 7.84
CA PRO A 290 -12.49 -0.79 8.42
C PRO A 290 -13.10 -1.57 9.59
N GLN A 291 -12.74 -2.86 9.68
CA GLN A 291 -13.30 -3.77 10.69
C GLN A 291 -12.24 -4.20 11.72
N ILE A 292 -10.96 -4.07 11.40
CA ILE A 292 -9.87 -4.55 12.24
C ILE A 292 -9.37 -3.40 13.11
N SER A 293 -9.52 -3.53 14.43
CA SER A 293 -9.00 -2.54 15.38
C SER A 293 -7.47 -2.50 15.37
N LEU A 294 -6.89 -1.39 15.84
CA LEU A 294 -5.43 -1.26 15.93
C LEU A 294 -4.81 -2.39 16.75
N GLU A 295 -5.40 -2.72 17.90
CA GLU A 295 -4.92 -3.77 18.79
C GLU A 295 -4.95 -5.15 18.12
N GLN A 296 -6.07 -5.51 17.49
CA GLN A 296 -6.21 -6.77 16.75
C GLN A 296 -5.18 -6.88 15.63
N GLY A 297 -5.03 -5.80 14.84
CA GLY A 297 -4.08 -5.76 13.73
C GLY A 297 -2.62 -5.82 14.19
N ILE A 298 -2.27 -5.14 15.28
CA ILE A 298 -0.92 -5.22 15.87
C ILE A 298 -0.63 -6.63 16.37
N LYS A 299 -1.57 -7.24 17.12
CA LYS A 299 -1.42 -8.61 17.61
C LYS A 299 -1.18 -9.60 16.48
N THR A 300 -2.02 -9.61 15.45
CA THR A 300 -1.87 -10.51 14.30
C THR A 300 -0.55 -10.28 13.54
N THR A 301 -0.08 -9.03 13.49
CA THR A 301 1.20 -8.69 12.85
C THR A 301 2.39 -9.20 13.68
N ILE A 302 2.34 -9.08 15.01
CA ILE A 302 3.37 -9.61 15.93
C ILE A 302 3.43 -11.14 15.83
N ASP A 303 2.28 -11.82 15.88
CA ASP A 303 2.19 -13.27 15.80
C ASP A 303 2.78 -13.78 14.49
N TRP A 304 2.40 -13.14 13.37
CA TRP A 304 2.96 -13.45 12.06
C TRP A 304 4.48 -13.24 12.01
N TYR A 305 5.01 -12.13 12.56
CA TYR A 305 6.44 -11.87 12.58
C TYR A 305 7.20 -12.91 13.39
N ARG A 306 6.70 -13.32 14.58
CA ARG A 306 7.30 -14.37 15.42
C ARG A 306 7.46 -15.69 14.69
N GLU A 307 6.46 -16.07 13.89
CA GLU A 307 6.46 -17.30 13.09
C GLU A 307 7.39 -17.24 11.86
N HIS A 308 7.64 -16.02 11.33
CA HIS A 308 8.30 -15.86 10.03
C HIS A 308 9.65 -15.14 10.09
N LYS A 309 10.09 -14.63 11.25
CA LYS A 309 11.34 -13.85 11.39
C LYS A 309 12.62 -14.56 10.91
N ASN A 310 12.62 -15.90 10.92
CA ASN A 310 13.76 -16.72 10.49
C ASN A 310 13.63 -17.21 9.03
N LYS A 311 12.53 -16.90 8.34
CA LYS A 311 12.37 -17.25 6.93
C LYS A 311 13.02 -16.15 6.11
N THR A 312 14.01 -16.50 5.29
CA THR A 312 14.60 -15.61 4.29
C THR A 312 13.62 -15.46 3.12
N ASP A 313 12.60 -14.66 3.32
CA ASP A 313 11.71 -14.27 2.23
C ASP A 313 12.49 -13.39 1.26
N LYS A 314 12.82 -13.93 0.09
CA LYS A 314 13.46 -13.18 -0.98
C LYS A 314 12.44 -12.24 -1.61
N ARG A 315 12.30 -11.05 -1.02
CA ARG A 315 11.62 -9.93 -1.67
C ARG A 315 12.55 -9.30 -2.68
N TYR A 316 11.99 -8.88 -3.80
CA TYR A 316 12.69 -8.00 -4.71
C TYR A 316 12.97 -6.66 -4.01
N ASP A 317 14.25 -6.28 -4.01
CA ASP A 317 14.70 -4.98 -3.53
C ASP A 317 15.36 -4.25 -4.69
N ILE A 318 14.74 -3.16 -5.11
CA ILE A 318 15.23 -2.32 -6.22
C ILE A 318 16.65 -1.76 -5.98
N PHE A 319 17.11 -1.70 -4.74
CA PHE A 319 18.44 -1.20 -4.37
C PHE A 319 19.51 -2.29 -4.26
N ASN A 320 19.10 -3.58 -4.26
CA ASN A 320 20.00 -4.74 -4.15
C ASN A 320 20.22 -5.48 -5.48
N THR A 321 19.87 -4.88 -6.62
CA THR A 321 20.05 -5.43 -7.97
C THR A 321 21.28 -4.85 -8.71
N ALA A 322 22.18 -4.21 -7.98
CA ALA A 322 23.45 -3.72 -8.51
C ALA A 322 24.57 -4.75 -8.30
#